data_d1a7dffaad10e31d581ec3d8c6ebba3e
#
_entry.id   d1a7dffaad10e31d581ec3d8c6ebba3e
#
_cell.length_a   1.000
_cell.length_b   1.000
_cell.length_c   1.000
_cell.angle_alpha   90.00
_cell.angle_beta   90.00
_cell.angle_gamma   90.00
#
_symmetry.space_group_name_H-M   'P 1'
#
loop_
_entity.id
_entity.type
_entity.pdbx_description
1 polymer ?
#
loop_
_entity_poly.entity_id
_entity_poly.type
_entity_poly.pdbx_seq_one_letter_code
_entity_poly.pdbx_strand_id
1 'polypeptide(L)'
;MLKAYYNFVIDDLRNKILHRSIDLFNKEINPSRTVKNYDDFQNYINDDQLIDGAYKIGVIGWEAQKILKHAKETRHIFDGHPKSSDPSIIKVLDMFNDCIKYVLNEEYPSQIININEYIKILESSSFDRNKIAVTNAFGDLPEIYKNELIHRLFEIYIHPQTPSTLSSNIEFVSPMLWELLPKSTKINLVRKVDQEIIKGDSSITNKAFSFVKLVNATGYLSQSAREYKLSPLIEELKNNTYMWDIENRCVKELSDYAEIIPSNHIKDYVWAITHTYIGNIGHSYQYNRTDFYANIASSYIPSMFEKFNSEMIEAFIETIKTSEAIKRLVITPSKLRRLRNLALKIEDKLTNSSHENLLVTLIDEAKEKEFLQALK
;
A
#
# COMPACT_ATOMS: atom_id res chain seq x y z
N MET A 1 10.63 37.34 -38.01
CA MET A 1 10.45 35.90 -38.38
C MET A 1 10.70 35.03 -37.16
N LEU A 2 11.82 35.09 -36.48
CA LEU A 2 12.15 34.25 -35.30
C LEU A 2 11.09 34.33 -34.19
N LYS A 3 10.67 35.52 -33.79
CA LYS A 3 9.63 35.75 -32.78
C LYS A 3 8.26 35.17 -33.17
N ALA A 4 7.82 35.31 -34.38
CA ALA A 4 6.55 34.79 -34.84
C ALA A 4 6.54 33.26 -34.81
N TYR A 5 7.64 32.63 -35.21
CA TYR A 5 7.80 31.18 -35.17
C TYR A 5 7.84 30.64 -33.75
N TYR A 6 8.61 31.21 -32.87
CA TYR A 6 8.66 30.82 -31.46
C TYR A 6 7.28 30.96 -30.79
N ASN A 7 6.57 32.05 -31.04
CA ASN A 7 5.20 32.21 -30.51
C ASN A 7 4.26 31.11 -31.00
N PHE A 8 4.37 30.68 -32.27
CA PHE A 8 3.60 29.58 -32.81
C PHE A 8 3.85 28.26 -32.04
N VAL A 9 5.10 27.97 -31.71
CA VAL A 9 5.49 26.82 -30.90
C VAL A 9 4.91 26.88 -29.49
N ILE A 10 4.97 28.07 -28.88
CA ILE A 10 4.40 28.30 -27.53
C ILE A 10 2.87 28.17 -27.56
N ASP A 11 2.22 28.61 -28.63
CA ASP A 11 0.76 28.48 -28.79
C ASP A 11 0.34 27.02 -28.95
N ASP A 12 1.09 26.22 -29.72
CA ASP A 12 0.89 24.77 -29.81
C ASP A 12 1.06 24.09 -28.46
N LEU A 13 2.09 24.48 -27.70
CA LEU A 13 2.31 23.95 -26.35
C LEU A 13 1.16 24.29 -25.39
N ARG A 14 0.60 25.51 -25.45
CA ARG A 14 -0.60 25.89 -24.68
C ARG A 14 -1.80 25.01 -25.00
N ASN A 15 -2.04 24.78 -26.31
CA ASN A 15 -3.12 23.92 -26.76
C ASN A 15 -2.94 22.46 -26.30
N LYS A 16 -1.72 21.93 -26.31
CA LYS A 16 -1.40 20.60 -25.80
C LYS A 16 -1.62 20.48 -24.30
N ILE A 17 -1.28 21.52 -23.52
CA ILE A 17 -1.54 21.59 -22.08
C ILE A 17 -3.06 21.61 -21.80
N LEU A 18 -3.82 22.45 -22.54
CA LEU A 18 -5.27 22.50 -22.41
C LEU A 18 -5.92 21.14 -22.73
N HIS A 19 -5.43 20.48 -23.76
CA HIS A 19 -5.91 19.15 -24.14
C HIS A 19 -5.57 18.11 -23.07
N ARG A 20 -4.37 18.14 -22.51
CA ARG A 20 -3.91 17.18 -21.48
C ARG A 20 -4.68 17.30 -20.19
N SER A 21 -4.58 18.42 -19.53
CA SER A 21 -5.33 18.81 -18.33
C SER A 21 -4.90 20.16 -17.78
N ILE A 22 -5.76 21.15 -17.83
CA ILE A 22 -5.53 22.46 -17.26
C ILE A 22 -5.48 22.42 -15.71
N ASP A 23 -6.29 21.55 -15.11
CA ASP A 23 -6.34 21.37 -13.65
C ASP A 23 -5.01 20.86 -13.12
N LEU A 24 -4.42 19.89 -13.82
CA LEU A 24 -3.12 19.34 -13.47
C LEU A 24 -2.02 20.40 -13.61
N PHE A 25 -2.05 21.18 -14.69
CA PHE A 25 -1.11 22.29 -14.88
C PHE A 25 -1.16 23.29 -13.72
N ASN A 26 -2.36 23.71 -13.31
CA ASN A 26 -2.53 24.60 -12.18
C ASN A 26 -1.99 24.02 -10.87
N LYS A 27 -2.17 22.72 -10.61
CA LYS A 27 -1.65 22.04 -9.42
C LYS A 27 -0.12 22.00 -9.41
N GLU A 28 0.50 21.70 -10.55
CA GLU A 28 1.94 21.54 -10.66
C GLU A 28 2.72 22.86 -10.63
N ILE A 29 2.16 23.90 -11.21
CA ILE A 29 2.81 25.20 -11.31
C ILE A 29 2.40 26.14 -10.17
N ASN A 30 1.21 25.93 -9.60
CA ASN A 30 0.62 26.78 -8.56
C ASN A 30 0.75 28.29 -8.93
N PRO A 31 0.21 28.72 -10.06
CA PRO A 31 0.35 30.08 -10.54
C PRO A 31 -0.34 31.07 -9.60
N SER A 32 0.09 32.34 -9.63
CA SER A 32 -0.53 33.41 -8.83
C SER A 32 -2.02 33.59 -9.08
N ARG A 33 -2.48 33.19 -10.26
CA ARG A 33 -3.88 33.13 -10.66
C ARG A 33 -4.18 31.86 -11.42
N THR A 34 -5.26 31.15 -11.03
CA THR A 34 -5.69 29.90 -11.68
C THR A 34 -6.00 30.14 -13.15
N VAL A 35 -5.38 29.37 -14.01
CA VAL A 35 -5.63 29.35 -15.46
C VAL A 35 -6.90 28.55 -15.73
N LYS A 36 -7.85 29.11 -16.49
CA LYS A 36 -9.13 28.49 -16.82
C LYS A 36 -9.30 28.23 -18.31
N ASN A 37 -8.63 29.01 -19.13
CA ASN A 37 -8.77 28.98 -20.60
C ASN A 37 -7.45 29.41 -21.26
N TYR A 38 -7.46 29.43 -22.60
CA TYR A 38 -6.31 29.83 -23.39
C TYR A 38 -5.83 31.26 -23.11
N ASP A 39 -6.75 32.23 -22.93
CA ASP A 39 -6.41 33.63 -22.71
C ASP A 39 -5.70 33.83 -21.36
N ASP A 40 -6.05 33.04 -20.36
CA ASP A 40 -5.39 33.10 -19.06
C ASP A 40 -3.91 32.70 -19.16
N PHE A 41 -3.54 31.77 -20.04
CA PHE A 41 -2.14 31.44 -20.28
C PHE A 41 -1.34 32.65 -20.77
N GLN A 42 -1.89 33.42 -21.72
CA GLN A 42 -1.21 34.59 -22.26
C GLN A 42 -1.02 35.66 -21.20
N ASN A 43 -1.99 35.83 -20.30
CA ASN A 43 -2.02 36.92 -19.34
C ASN A 43 -1.29 36.62 -18.03
N TYR A 44 -1.20 35.36 -17.60
CA TYR A 44 -0.77 35.02 -16.25
C TYR A 44 0.39 34.04 -16.18
N ILE A 45 0.75 33.38 -17.30
CA ILE A 45 1.79 32.36 -17.34
C ILE A 45 2.93 32.82 -18.25
N ASN A 46 4.13 32.91 -17.70
CA ASN A 46 5.32 33.18 -18.51
C ASN A 46 5.83 31.89 -19.20
N ASP A 47 6.73 32.06 -20.18
CA ASP A 47 7.26 30.95 -20.98
C ASP A 47 7.97 29.90 -20.13
N ASP A 48 8.67 30.28 -19.05
CA ASP A 48 9.32 29.29 -18.15
C ASP A 48 8.33 28.44 -17.42
N GLN A 49 7.30 29.05 -16.85
CA GLN A 49 6.22 28.34 -16.19
C GLN A 49 5.45 27.44 -17.15
N LEU A 50 5.26 27.89 -18.40
CA LEU A 50 4.60 27.10 -19.42
C LEU A 50 5.41 25.85 -19.79
N ILE A 51 6.70 26.03 -20.08
CA ILE A 51 7.60 24.94 -20.47
C ILE A 51 7.79 23.95 -19.31
N ASP A 52 8.00 24.47 -18.10
CA ASP A 52 8.14 23.62 -16.90
C ASP A 52 6.84 22.88 -16.56
N GLY A 53 5.71 23.52 -16.72
CA GLY A 53 4.41 22.91 -16.53
C GLY A 53 4.14 21.82 -17.56
N ALA A 54 4.41 22.09 -18.83
CA ALA A 54 4.27 21.09 -19.89
C ALA A 54 5.09 19.82 -19.61
N TYR A 55 6.33 20.00 -19.13
CA TYR A 55 7.19 18.88 -18.74
C TYR A 55 6.61 18.11 -17.54
N LYS A 56 6.24 18.82 -16.47
CA LYS A 56 5.72 18.19 -15.24
C LYS A 56 4.45 17.39 -15.47
N ILE A 57 3.55 17.84 -16.36
CA ILE A 57 2.33 17.13 -16.68
C ILE A 57 2.46 16.11 -17.82
N GLY A 58 3.67 15.89 -18.31
CA GLY A 58 3.97 14.90 -19.34
C GLY A 58 3.47 15.26 -20.74
N VAL A 59 3.37 16.55 -21.05
CA VAL A 59 3.09 17.03 -22.42
C VAL A 59 4.35 16.98 -23.28
N ILE A 60 5.49 17.26 -22.68
CA ILE A 60 6.81 17.19 -23.32
C ILE A 60 7.79 16.40 -22.45
N GLY A 61 8.77 15.78 -23.07
CA GLY A 61 9.86 15.09 -22.38
C GLY A 61 10.93 16.03 -21.83
N TRP A 62 11.87 15.49 -21.02
CA TRP A 62 12.97 16.25 -20.44
C TRP A 62 13.85 16.94 -21.50
N GLU A 63 14.14 16.25 -22.60
CA GLU A 63 14.95 16.78 -23.68
C GLU A 63 14.28 17.99 -24.34
N ALA A 64 13.00 17.86 -24.69
CA ALA A 64 12.20 18.96 -25.25
C ALA A 64 12.13 20.18 -24.32
N GLN A 65 12.00 19.96 -22.99
CA GLN A 65 12.05 21.05 -22.00
C GLN A 65 13.36 21.85 -22.09
N LYS A 66 14.50 21.15 -22.16
CA LYS A 66 15.83 21.81 -22.25
C LYS A 66 15.99 22.58 -23.55
N ILE A 67 15.60 22.00 -24.65
CA ILE A 67 15.65 22.59 -25.98
C ILE A 67 14.75 23.83 -26.05
N LEU A 68 13.51 23.78 -25.56
CA LEU A 68 12.62 24.92 -25.55
C LEU A 68 13.15 26.08 -24.67
N LYS A 69 13.78 25.78 -23.53
CA LYS A 69 14.44 26.81 -22.71
C LYS A 69 15.60 27.49 -23.47
N HIS A 70 16.38 26.69 -24.19
CA HIS A 70 17.45 27.23 -25.04
C HIS A 70 16.89 28.05 -26.19
N ALA A 71 15.83 27.62 -26.85
CA ALA A 71 15.16 28.39 -27.92
C ALA A 71 14.60 29.70 -27.38
N LYS A 72 14.02 29.74 -26.19
CA LYS A 72 13.56 30.94 -25.50
C LYS A 72 14.74 31.93 -25.27
N GLU A 73 15.84 31.44 -24.75
CA GLU A 73 17.04 32.27 -24.50
C GLU A 73 17.63 32.84 -25.82
N THR A 74 17.70 31.98 -26.86
CA THR A 74 18.12 32.38 -28.19
C THR A 74 17.25 33.50 -28.74
N ARG A 75 15.92 33.36 -28.66
CA ARG A 75 14.98 34.43 -29.04
C ARG A 75 15.22 35.71 -28.22
N HIS A 76 15.41 35.58 -26.90
CA HIS A 76 15.61 36.76 -26.03
C HIS A 76 16.86 37.55 -26.37
N ILE A 77 17.96 36.87 -26.68
CA ILE A 77 19.22 37.49 -27.10
C ILE A 77 19.04 38.29 -28.38
N PHE A 78 18.34 37.78 -29.38
CA PHE A 78 18.27 38.39 -30.71
C PHE A 78 17.08 39.33 -30.93
N ASP A 79 15.99 39.19 -30.17
CA ASP A 79 14.77 40.02 -30.31
C ASP A 79 14.61 41.05 -29.16
N GLY A 80 15.34 40.90 -28.07
CA GLY A 80 15.12 41.65 -26.84
C GLY A 80 16.12 42.79 -26.61
N HIS A 81 17.26 42.84 -27.31
CA HIS A 81 18.32 43.80 -27.07
C HIS A 81 18.55 44.74 -28.27
N PRO A 82 18.43 46.08 -28.09
CA PRO A 82 18.62 47.05 -29.18
C PRO A 82 20.01 47.04 -29.82
N LYS A 83 20.99 46.35 -29.22
CA LYS A 83 22.39 46.26 -29.68
C LYS A 83 22.79 44.85 -30.05
N SER A 84 21.87 43.89 -30.15
CA SER A 84 22.19 42.53 -30.57
C SER A 84 22.45 42.44 -32.06
N SER A 85 23.47 41.68 -32.47
CA SER A 85 23.68 41.31 -33.88
C SER A 85 22.61 40.37 -34.35
N ASP A 86 22.32 40.33 -35.64
CA ASP A 86 21.44 39.35 -36.24
C ASP A 86 21.95 37.94 -35.97
N PRO A 87 21.06 36.98 -35.66
CA PRO A 87 21.46 35.59 -35.48
C PRO A 87 22.00 34.99 -36.76
N SER A 88 23.01 34.12 -36.65
CA SER A 88 23.45 33.36 -37.81
C SER A 88 22.32 32.48 -38.36
N ILE A 89 22.26 32.31 -39.65
CA ILE A 89 21.26 31.44 -40.32
C ILE A 89 21.27 30.04 -39.74
N ILE A 90 22.43 29.50 -39.39
CA ILE A 90 22.57 28.15 -38.79
C ILE A 90 21.86 28.08 -37.44
N LYS A 91 22.00 29.05 -36.54
CA LYS A 91 21.30 29.06 -35.25
C LYS A 91 19.77 29.14 -35.39
N VAL A 92 19.31 29.89 -36.39
CA VAL A 92 17.88 30.01 -36.67
C VAL A 92 17.33 28.69 -37.21
N LEU A 93 18.01 28.03 -38.12
CA LEU A 93 17.63 26.74 -38.68
C LEU A 93 17.68 25.63 -37.63
N ASP A 94 18.67 25.61 -36.77
CA ASP A 94 18.80 24.66 -35.65
C ASP A 94 17.63 24.82 -34.70
N MET A 95 17.33 26.02 -34.25
CA MET A 95 16.17 26.30 -33.40
C MET A 95 14.84 25.87 -34.06
N PHE A 96 14.69 26.09 -35.37
CA PHE A 96 13.49 25.66 -36.10
C PHE A 96 13.37 24.15 -36.16
N ASN A 97 14.46 23.47 -36.51
CA ASN A 97 14.49 22.01 -36.55
C ASN A 97 14.14 21.39 -35.19
N ASP A 98 14.74 21.92 -34.14
CA ASP A 98 14.45 21.43 -32.78
C ASP A 98 13.01 21.67 -32.37
N CYS A 99 12.45 22.84 -32.60
CA CYS A 99 11.06 23.14 -32.28
C CYS A 99 10.08 22.27 -33.10
N ILE A 100 10.39 22.02 -34.37
CA ILE A 100 9.58 21.12 -35.19
C ILE A 100 9.63 19.70 -34.64
N LYS A 101 10.83 19.18 -34.39
CA LYS A 101 11.06 17.80 -33.96
C LYS A 101 10.44 17.50 -32.60
N TYR A 102 10.67 18.38 -31.62
CA TYR A 102 10.36 18.10 -30.21
C TYR A 102 9.03 18.69 -29.73
N VAL A 103 8.36 19.49 -30.54
CA VAL A 103 7.05 20.07 -30.17
C VAL A 103 6.02 19.88 -31.26
N LEU A 104 6.22 20.46 -32.46
CA LEU A 104 5.18 20.56 -33.47
C LEU A 104 4.84 19.20 -34.12
N ASN A 105 5.80 18.29 -34.27
CA ASN A 105 5.59 16.95 -34.82
C ASN A 105 5.14 15.94 -33.76
N GLU A 106 5.22 16.29 -32.47
CA GLU A 106 4.71 15.41 -31.41
C GLU A 106 3.18 15.40 -31.40
N GLU A 107 2.62 14.23 -31.25
CA GLU A 107 1.16 14.04 -31.12
C GLU A 107 0.62 14.72 -29.85
N TYR A 108 -0.67 15.03 -29.85
CA TYR A 108 -1.34 15.48 -28.64
C TYR A 108 -1.33 14.36 -27.59
N PRO A 109 -0.90 14.65 -26.36
CA PRO A 109 -0.89 13.64 -25.29
C PRO A 109 -2.32 13.20 -24.97
N SER A 110 -2.49 11.96 -24.47
CA SER A 110 -3.80 11.49 -24.03
C SER A 110 -4.41 12.43 -23.00
N GLN A 111 -5.70 12.67 -23.10
CA GLN A 111 -6.44 13.49 -22.14
C GLN A 111 -6.47 12.79 -20.76
N ILE A 112 -6.24 13.54 -19.70
CA ILE A 112 -6.39 13.04 -18.33
C ILE A 112 -7.77 13.44 -17.81
N ILE A 113 -8.54 12.45 -17.41
CA ILE A 113 -9.85 12.63 -16.79
C ILE A 113 -9.66 13.28 -15.41
N ASN A 114 -10.47 14.28 -15.09
CA ASN A 114 -10.49 14.89 -13.76
C ASN A 114 -10.84 13.86 -12.68
N ILE A 115 -10.21 13.95 -11.51
CA ILE A 115 -10.44 13.00 -10.40
C ILE A 115 -11.91 12.90 -10.01
N ASN A 116 -12.66 14.03 -10.00
CA ASN A 116 -14.07 14.02 -9.67
C ASN A 116 -14.91 13.28 -10.73
N GLU A 117 -14.55 13.41 -12.01
CA GLU A 117 -15.19 12.65 -13.09
C GLU A 117 -14.87 11.16 -12.99
N TYR A 118 -13.63 10.81 -12.64
CA TYR A 118 -13.26 9.43 -12.40
C TYR A 118 -14.05 8.81 -11.24
N ILE A 119 -14.23 9.56 -10.14
CA ILE A 119 -15.08 9.11 -9.01
C ILE A 119 -16.52 8.87 -9.47
N LYS A 120 -17.09 9.75 -10.31
CA LYS A 120 -18.43 9.53 -10.89
C LYS A 120 -18.51 8.27 -11.76
N ILE A 121 -17.45 7.95 -12.50
CA ILE A 121 -17.36 6.69 -13.25
C ILE A 121 -17.37 5.50 -12.28
N LEU A 122 -16.68 5.59 -11.15
CA LEU A 122 -16.69 4.54 -10.11
C LEU A 122 -18.05 4.39 -9.41
N GLU A 123 -18.91 5.40 -9.41
CA GLU A 123 -20.28 5.32 -8.88
C GLU A 123 -21.20 4.45 -9.75
N SER A 124 -20.84 4.28 -11.02
CA SER A 124 -21.66 3.52 -11.97
C SER A 124 -21.62 2.03 -11.70
N SER A 125 -22.79 1.39 -11.73
CA SER A 125 -22.90 -0.08 -11.72
C SER A 125 -22.36 -0.75 -12.97
N SER A 126 -22.19 0.02 -14.06
CA SER A 126 -21.62 -0.43 -15.34
C SER A 126 -20.11 -0.19 -15.44
N PHE A 127 -19.43 0.15 -14.32
CA PHE A 127 -17.98 0.31 -14.32
C PHE A 127 -17.29 -0.98 -14.78
N ASP A 128 -16.51 -0.87 -15.86
CA ASP A 128 -15.76 -2.01 -16.38
C ASP A 128 -14.56 -2.34 -15.49
N ARG A 129 -14.62 -3.48 -14.80
CA ARG A 129 -13.56 -4.01 -13.95
C ARG A 129 -12.46 -4.71 -14.74
N ASN A 130 -12.04 -4.14 -15.85
CA ASN A 130 -10.91 -4.64 -16.64
C ASN A 130 -9.60 -4.23 -15.95
N LYS A 131 -8.95 -5.21 -15.29
CA LYS A 131 -7.72 -4.98 -14.54
C LYS A 131 -6.60 -4.38 -15.40
N ILE A 132 -6.42 -4.85 -16.64
CA ILE A 132 -5.36 -4.38 -17.52
C ILE A 132 -5.61 -2.92 -17.93
N ALA A 133 -6.84 -2.60 -18.36
CA ALA A 133 -7.21 -1.25 -18.77
C ALA A 133 -7.04 -0.25 -17.62
N VAL A 134 -7.51 -0.61 -16.40
CA VAL A 134 -7.39 0.25 -15.21
C VAL A 134 -5.92 0.44 -14.80
N THR A 135 -5.11 -0.63 -14.81
CA THR A 135 -3.68 -0.54 -14.47
C THR A 135 -2.93 0.37 -15.46
N ASN A 136 -3.19 0.24 -16.75
CA ASN A 136 -2.58 1.08 -17.78
C ASN A 136 -2.99 2.55 -17.60
N ALA A 137 -4.31 2.80 -17.40
CA ALA A 137 -4.81 4.15 -17.16
C ALA A 137 -4.16 4.79 -15.93
N PHE A 138 -3.94 4.06 -14.85
CA PHE A 138 -3.20 4.56 -13.68
C PHE A 138 -1.71 4.74 -13.95
N GLY A 139 -1.10 3.88 -14.78
CA GLY A 139 0.29 4.03 -15.23
C GLY A 139 0.54 5.38 -15.86
N ASP A 140 -0.37 5.82 -16.71
CA ASP A 140 -0.29 7.07 -17.49
C ASP A 140 -0.59 8.34 -16.66
N LEU A 141 -1.13 8.19 -15.45
CA LEU A 141 -1.39 9.35 -14.58
C LEU A 141 -0.08 9.91 -14.02
N PRO A 142 0.08 11.23 -13.95
CA PRO A 142 1.15 11.86 -13.19
C PRO A 142 1.09 11.51 -11.70
N GLU A 143 2.24 11.54 -11.04
CA GLU A 143 2.36 11.14 -9.62
C GLU A 143 1.42 11.93 -8.70
N ILE A 144 1.30 13.25 -8.93
CA ILE A 144 0.42 14.10 -8.13
C ILE A 144 -1.05 13.66 -8.21
N TYR A 145 -1.50 13.21 -9.37
CA TYR A 145 -2.87 12.69 -9.53
C TYR A 145 -3.05 11.33 -8.84
N LYS A 146 -2.06 10.43 -8.96
CA LYS A 146 -2.07 9.14 -8.23
C LYS A 146 -2.18 9.37 -6.73
N ASN A 147 -1.40 10.31 -6.21
CA ASN A 147 -1.40 10.66 -4.79
C ASN A 147 -2.74 11.24 -4.35
N GLU A 148 -3.29 12.19 -5.08
CA GLU A 148 -4.60 12.78 -4.76
C GLU A 148 -5.72 11.74 -4.85
N LEU A 149 -5.72 10.94 -5.91
CA LEU A 149 -6.75 9.93 -6.15
C LEU A 149 -6.80 8.91 -5.01
N ILE A 150 -5.67 8.34 -4.60
CA ILE A 150 -5.68 7.34 -3.52
C ILE A 150 -6.18 7.94 -2.19
N HIS A 151 -5.83 9.21 -1.89
CA HIS A 151 -6.33 9.89 -0.70
C HIS A 151 -7.85 10.11 -0.76
N ARG A 152 -8.39 10.50 -1.93
CA ARG A 152 -9.84 10.66 -2.14
C ARG A 152 -10.56 9.31 -2.06
N LEU A 153 -10.02 8.26 -2.68
CA LEU A 153 -10.60 6.92 -2.60
C LEU A 153 -10.66 6.41 -1.15
N PHE A 154 -9.60 6.63 -0.37
CA PHE A 154 -9.57 6.31 1.06
C PHE A 154 -10.67 7.05 1.82
N GLU A 155 -10.74 8.38 1.69
CA GLU A 155 -11.74 9.22 2.39
C GLU A 155 -13.18 8.81 2.05
N ILE A 156 -13.46 8.52 0.79
CA ILE A 156 -14.77 8.04 0.34
C ILE A 156 -15.04 6.65 0.93
N TYR A 157 -14.08 5.73 0.85
CA TYR A 157 -14.26 4.35 1.30
C TYR A 157 -14.61 4.24 2.78
N ILE A 158 -13.92 5.03 3.63
CA ILE A 158 -14.16 5.00 5.07
C ILE A 158 -15.46 5.69 5.49
N HIS A 159 -16.04 6.51 4.63
CA HIS A 159 -17.27 7.24 4.97
C HIS A 159 -18.46 6.28 5.12
N PRO A 160 -19.24 6.37 6.22
CA PRO A 160 -20.30 5.42 6.51
C PRO A 160 -21.41 5.35 5.45
N GLN A 161 -21.68 6.47 4.78
CA GLN A 161 -22.75 6.61 3.79
C GLN A 161 -22.32 6.27 2.36
N THR A 162 -21.11 5.78 2.15
CA THR A 162 -20.63 5.43 0.81
C THR A 162 -21.46 4.27 0.23
N PRO A 163 -22.06 4.46 -0.96
CA PRO A 163 -22.84 3.40 -1.61
C PRO A 163 -22.02 2.12 -1.82
N SER A 164 -22.66 0.97 -1.68
CA SER A 164 -21.98 -0.34 -1.82
C SER A 164 -21.32 -0.53 -3.19
N THR A 165 -21.96 -0.05 -4.26
CA THR A 165 -21.39 -0.10 -5.62
C THR A 165 -20.08 0.66 -5.69
N LEU A 166 -20.05 1.90 -5.18
CA LEU A 166 -18.85 2.72 -5.15
C LEU A 166 -17.76 2.08 -4.27
N SER A 167 -18.14 1.58 -3.08
CA SER A 167 -17.22 0.87 -2.19
C SER A 167 -16.55 -0.33 -2.89
N SER A 168 -17.36 -1.17 -3.56
CA SER A 168 -16.85 -2.34 -4.29
C SER A 168 -15.96 -1.97 -5.48
N ASN A 169 -16.24 -0.85 -6.16
CA ASN A 169 -15.38 -0.37 -7.24
C ASN A 169 -14.07 0.21 -6.70
N ILE A 170 -14.11 0.92 -5.55
CA ILE A 170 -12.91 1.37 -4.85
C ILE A 170 -12.07 0.17 -4.40
N GLU A 171 -12.67 -0.89 -3.86
CA GLU A 171 -11.98 -2.12 -3.49
C GLU A 171 -11.25 -2.76 -4.68
N PHE A 172 -11.87 -2.70 -5.86
CA PHE A 172 -11.26 -3.21 -7.09
C PHE A 172 -10.06 -2.38 -7.55
N VAL A 173 -10.19 -1.04 -7.59
CA VAL A 173 -9.16 -0.17 -8.18
C VAL A 173 -8.01 0.17 -7.25
N SER A 174 -8.25 0.24 -5.93
CA SER A 174 -7.26 0.73 -4.96
C SER A 174 -5.98 -0.10 -4.87
N PRO A 175 -5.99 -1.46 -4.92
CA PRO A 175 -4.76 -2.24 -4.92
C PRO A 175 -3.87 -1.95 -6.13
N MET A 176 -4.46 -1.76 -7.32
CA MET A 176 -3.71 -1.46 -8.55
C MET A 176 -3.05 -0.07 -8.47
N LEU A 177 -3.78 0.92 -7.98
CA LEU A 177 -3.24 2.26 -7.78
C LEU A 177 -2.15 2.27 -6.71
N TRP A 178 -2.34 1.51 -5.63
CA TRP A 178 -1.39 1.40 -4.51
C TRP A 178 0.00 0.95 -4.96
N GLU A 179 0.10 -0.03 -5.84
CA GLU A 179 1.38 -0.53 -6.35
C GLU A 179 2.21 0.55 -7.04
N LEU A 180 1.55 1.52 -7.67
CA LEU A 180 2.19 2.60 -8.42
C LEU A 180 2.60 3.81 -7.56
N LEU A 181 2.28 3.80 -6.26
CA LEU A 181 2.55 4.94 -5.37
C LEU A 181 3.95 4.91 -4.78
N PRO A 182 4.58 6.07 -4.59
CA PRO A 182 5.84 6.18 -3.86
C PRO A 182 5.65 5.83 -2.38
N LYS A 183 6.73 5.35 -1.75
CA LYS A 183 6.72 4.94 -0.34
C LYS A 183 6.26 6.05 0.62
N SER A 184 6.60 7.29 0.32
CA SER A 184 6.19 8.47 1.10
C SER A 184 4.67 8.63 1.14
N THR A 185 4.00 8.50 -0.01
CA THR A 185 2.53 8.56 -0.09
C THR A 185 1.88 7.39 0.65
N LYS A 186 2.43 6.18 0.50
CA LYS A 186 1.96 4.98 1.23
C LYS A 186 1.99 5.20 2.74
N ILE A 187 3.10 5.70 3.27
CA ILE A 187 3.24 6.01 4.70
C ILE A 187 2.24 7.11 5.13
N ASN A 188 2.13 8.19 4.36
CA ASN A 188 1.26 9.31 4.71
C ASN A 188 -0.23 8.91 4.70
N LEU A 189 -0.64 8.05 3.76
CA LEU A 189 -2.00 7.55 3.74
C LEU A 189 -2.30 6.69 4.96
N VAL A 190 -1.43 5.72 5.29
CA VAL A 190 -1.66 4.81 6.41
C VAL A 190 -1.67 5.55 7.75
N ARG A 191 -0.91 6.64 7.91
CA ARG A 191 -0.98 7.51 9.09
C ARG A 191 -2.36 8.14 9.32
N LYS A 192 -3.23 8.22 8.31
CA LYS A 192 -4.62 8.66 8.52
C LYS A 192 -5.40 7.71 9.42
N VAL A 193 -5.01 6.42 9.50
CA VAL A 193 -5.61 5.48 10.45
C VAL A 193 -5.45 5.97 11.89
N ASP A 194 -4.26 6.49 12.26
CA ASP A 194 -4.02 7.06 13.59
C ASP A 194 -4.96 8.25 13.88
N GLN A 195 -5.23 9.07 12.85
CA GLN A 195 -6.16 10.18 12.98
C GLN A 195 -7.60 9.71 13.21
N GLU A 196 -8.02 8.65 12.52
CA GLU A 196 -9.38 8.08 12.72
C GLU A 196 -9.52 7.41 14.09
N ILE A 197 -8.46 6.76 14.59
CA ILE A 197 -8.42 6.23 15.98
C ILE A 197 -8.63 7.37 16.99
N ILE A 198 -7.93 8.50 16.82
CA ILE A 198 -8.04 9.66 17.71
C ILE A 198 -9.44 10.27 17.69
N LYS A 199 -10.12 10.28 16.53
CA LYS A 199 -11.51 10.76 16.41
C LYS A 199 -12.53 9.88 17.15
N GLY A 200 -12.20 8.61 17.38
CA GLY A 200 -12.98 7.69 18.22
C GLY A 200 -14.21 7.07 17.57
N ASP A 201 -14.45 7.25 16.26
CA ASP A 201 -15.51 6.55 15.55
C ASP A 201 -15.04 5.15 15.15
N SER A 202 -15.53 4.14 15.87
CA SER A 202 -15.14 2.75 15.66
C SER A 202 -15.54 2.21 14.27
N SER A 203 -16.65 2.68 13.70
CA SER A 203 -17.10 2.26 12.37
C SER A 203 -16.15 2.74 11.29
N ILE A 204 -15.78 4.03 11.33
CA ILE A 204 -14.83 4.64 10.40
C ILE A 204 -13.44 4.02 10.58
N THR A 205 -13.00 3.87 11.82
CA THR A 205 -11.71 3.25 12.15
C THR A 205 -11.61 1.81 11.61
N ASN A 206 -12.64 1.00 11.75
CA ASN A 206 -12.66 -0.35 11.20
C ASN A 206 -12.61 -0.36 9.67
N LYS A 207 -13.30 0.54 8.99
CA LYS A 207 -13.20 0.71 7.54
C LYS A 207 -11.79 1.16 7.11
N ALA A 208 -11.14 2.03 7.90
CA ALA A 208 -9.76 2.45 7.63
C ALA A 208 -8.78 1.27 7.72
N PHE A 209 -8.90 0.40 8.73
CA PHE A 209 -8.14 -0.85 8.79
C PHE A 209 -8.47 -1.79 7.63
N SER A 210 -9.74 -1.88 7.23
CA SER A 210 -10.15 -2.69 6.07
C SER A 210 -9.50 -2.20 4.77
N PHE A 211 -9.41 -0.87 4.57
CA PHE A 211 -8.71 -0.31 3.42
C PHE A 211 -7.21 -0.64 3.43
N VAL A 212 -6.55 -0.49 4.58
CA VAL A 212 -5.12 -0.83 4.74
C VAL A 212 -4.86 -2.30 4.44
N LYS A 213 -5.74 -3.18 4.89
CA LYS A 213 -5.70 -4.62 4.57
C LYS A 213 -5.92 -4.87 3.08
N LEU A 214 -6.92 -4.22 2.49
CA LEU A 214 -7.26 -4.34 1.07
C LEU A 214 -6.06 -4.07 0.15
N VAL A 215 -5.28 -3.05 0.45
CA VAL A 215 -4.10 -2.66 -0.33
C VAL A 215 -2.80 -3.32 0.15
N ASN A 216 -2.90 -4.33 1.03
CA ASN A 216 -1.77 -5.04 1.62
C ASN A 216 -0.73 -4.13 2.29
N ALA A 217 -1.20 -3.13 3.03
CA ALA A 217 -0.39 -2.07 3.63
C ALA A 217 -0.23 -2.18 5.15
N THR A 218 -0.57 -3.33 5.75
CA THR A 218 -0.52 -3.54 7.20
C THR A 218 0.86 -3.27 7.81
N GLY A 219 1.93 -3.56 7.05
CA GLY A 219 3.31 -3.28 7.47
C GLY A 219 3.63 -1.80 7.69
N TYR A 220 2.83 -0.87 7.13
CA TYR A 220 3.01 0.58 7.32
C TYR A 220 2.26 1.14 8.54
N LEU A 221 1.46 0.33 9.25
CA LEU A 221 0.75 0.76 10.46
C LEU A 221 1.75 1.21 11.54
N SER A 222 1.41 2.30 12.22
CA SER A 222 2.14 2.77 13.38
C SER A 222 2.06 1.78 14.54
N GLN A 223 2.97 1.89 15.52
CA GLN A 223 2.92 1.09 16.75
C GLN A 223 1.57 1.27 17.46
N SER A 224 1.10 2.50 17.58
CA SER A 224 -0.18 2.81 18.23
C SER A 224 -1.37 2.19 17.52
N ALA A 225 -1.40 2.24 16.17
CA ALA A 225 -2.46 1.60 15.40
C ALA A 225 -2.45 0.07 15.53
N ARG A 226 -1.24 -0.55 15.55
CA ARG A 226 -1.09 -1.99 15.80
C ARG A 226 -1.60 -2.37 17.19
N GLU A 227 -1.21 -1.64 18.22
CA GLU A 227 -1.67 -1.86 19.60
C GLU A 227 -3.19 -1.71 19.69
N TYR A 228 -3.75 -0.64 19.15
CA TYR A 228 -5.20 -0.41 19.16
C TYR A 228 -5.97 -1.59 18.53
N LYS A 229 -5.49 -2.11 17.39
CA LYS A 229 -6.17 -3.18 16.65
C LYS A 229 -5.95 -4.56 17.24
N LEU A 230 -4.75 -4.88 17.68
CA LEU A 230 -4.33 -6.25 17.96
C LEU A 230 -4.37 -6.61 19.46
N SER A 231 -4.11 -5.66 20.36
CA SER A 231 -4.13 -5.95 21.79
C SER A 231 -5.45 -6.52 22.28
N PRO A 232 -6.62 -5.94 21.93
CA PRO A 232 -7.90 -6.50 22.36
C PRO A 232 -8.15 -7.92 21.83
N LEU A 233 -7.72 -8.21 20.59
CA LEU A 233 -7.88 -9.53 19.99
C LEU A 233 -6.99 -10.58 20.66
N ILE A 234 -5.75 -10.20 20.99
CA ILE A 234 -4.80 -11.08 21.68
C ILE A 234 -5.28 -11.38 23.09
N GLU A 235 -5.73 -10.36 23.82
CA GLU A 235 -6.27 -10.50 25.17
C GLU A 235 -7.55 -11.35 25.17
N GLU A 236 -8.46 -11.10 24.24
CA GLU A 236 -9.69 -11.89 24.11
C GLU A 236 -9.39 -13.35 23.80
N LEU A 237 -8.47 -13.63 22.87
CA LEU A 237 -8.04 -14.99 22.54
C LEU A 237 -7.41 -15.68 23.75
N LYS A 238 -6.51 -15.00 24.46
CA LYS A 238 -5.82 -15.51 25.64
C LYS A 238 -6.77 -15.88 26.76
N ASN A 239 -7.78 -15.03 27.00
CA ASN A 239 -8.72 -15.20 28.09
C ASN A 239 -9.86 -16.21 27.81
N ASN A 240 -10.03 -16.61 26.54
CA ASN A 240 -11.13 -17.48 26.11
C ASN A 240 -10.63 -18.74 25.38
N THR A 241 -9.51 -19.31 25.85
CA THR A 241 -9.03 -20.60 25.33
C THR A 241 -10.11 -21.69 25.51
N TYR A 242 -10.27 -22.53 24.49
CA TYR A 242 -11.29 -23.57 24.36
C TYR A 242 -12.70 -23.07 24.02
N MET A 243 -12.89 -21.77 23.81
CA MET A 243 -14.13 -21.22 23.26
C MET A 243 -14.01 -21.06 21.74
N TRP A 244 -14.36 -22.10 21.01
CA TRP A 244 -14.05 -22.25 19.57
C TRP A 244 -14.54 -21.10 18.69
N ASP A 245 -15.70 -20.53 18.98
CA ASP A 245 -16.21 -19.39 18.19
C ASP A 245 -15.32 -18.16 18.35
N ILE A 246 -14.86 -17.87 19.57
CA ILE A 246 -13.94 -16.78 19.86
C ILE A 246 -12.57 -17.07 19.24
N GLU A 247 -12.03 -18.26 19.47
CA GLU A 247 -10.75 -18.69 18.90
C GLU A 247 -10.75 -18.59 17.37
N ASN A 248 -11.79 -19.10 16.70
CA ASN A 248 -11.93 -19.05 15.25
C ASN A 248 -11.96 -17.61 14.73
N ARG A 249 -12.72 -16.73 15.38
CA ARG A 249 -12.85 -15.32 15.00
C ARG A 249 -11.55 -14.55 15.22
N CYS A 250 -10.99 -14.63 16.43
CA CYS A 250 -9.76 -13.90 16.78
C CYS A 250 -8.57 -14.34 15.94
N VAL A 251 -8.35 -15.65 15.76
CA VAL A 251 -7.22 -16.15 14.97
C VAL A 251 -7.36 -15.78 13.50
N LYS A 252 -8.56 -15.88 12.93
CA LYS A 252 -8.79 -15.45 11.55
C LYS A 252 -8.44 -13.98 11.35
N GLU A 253 -8.79 -13.11 12.30
CA GLU A 253 -8.48 -11.69 12.21
C GLU A 253 -6.98 -11.42 12.45
N LEU A 254 -6.36 -12.06 13.45
CA LEU A 254 -4.94 -11.95 13.74
C LEU A 254 -4.04 -12.46 12.60
N SER A 255 -4.50 -13.43 11.82
CA SER A 255 -3.70 -14.01 10.73
C SER A 255 -3.28 -13.00 9.66
N ASP A 256 -4.10 -11.95 9.45
CA ASP A 256 -3.81 -10.86 8.51
C ASP A 256 -2.70 -9.92 9.00
N TYR A 257 -2.35 -9.99 10.29
CA TYR A 257 -1.40 -9.10 10.96
C TYR A 257 -0.25 -9.86 11.63
N ALA A 258 -0.05 -11.12 11.33
CA ALA A 258 0.90 -12.01 12.02
C ALA A 258 2.37 -11.50 11.97
N GLU A 259 2.75 -10.70 10.98
CA GLU A 259 4.09 -10.14 10.81
C GLU A 259 4.35 -8.87 11.66
N ILE A 260 3.29 -8.27 12.20
CA ILE A 260 3.36 -6.93 12.81
C ILE A 260 2.83 -6.88 14.25
N ILE A 261 2.88 -8.02 14.94
CA ILE A 261 2.46 -8.11 16.34
C ILE A 261 3.32 -7.14 17.19
N PRO A 262 2.70 -6.31 18.04
CA PRO A 262 3.44 -5.42 18.93
C PRO A 262 4.33 -6.18 19.90
N SER A 263 5.58 -5.72 20.11
CA SER A 263 6.59 -6.43 20.92
C SER A 263 6.12 -6.73 22.34
N ASN A 264 5.37 -5.81 22.96
CA ASN A 264 4.80 -5.99 24.28
C ASN A 264 3.73 -7.09 24.37
N HIS A 265 3.16 -7.54 23.24
CA HIS A 265 2.14 -8.58 23.18
C HIS A 265 2.63 -9.91 22.57
N ILE A 266 3.89 -10.01 22.16
CA ILE A 266 4.43 -11.22 21.48
C ILE A 266 4.26 -12.46 22.36
N LYS A 267 4.59 -12.40 23.64
CA LYS A 267 4.47 -13.56 24.54
C LYS A 267 3.01 -14.04 24.65
N ASP A 268 2.08 -13.12 24.86
CA ASP A 268 0.67 -13.44 24.98
C ASP A 268 0.09 -13.97 23.66
N TYR A 269 0.47 -13.35 22.55
CA TYR A 269 0.10 -13.81 21.21
C TYR A 269 0.57 -15.24 20.94
N VAL A 270 1.86 -15.51 21.13
CA VAL A 270 2.44 -16.83 20.87
C VAL A 270 1.83 -17.88 21.80
N TRP A 271 1.66 -17.54 23.09
CA TRP A 271 0.99 -18.41 24.05
C TRP A 271 -0.43 -18.74 23.57
N ALA A 272 -1.23 -17.75 23.24
CA ALA A 272 -2.63 -17.91 22.87
C ALA A 272 -2.81 -18.76 21.60
N ILE A 273 -2.10 -18.44 20.50
CA ILE A 273 -2.22 -19.21 19.27
C ILE A 273 -1.68 -20.64 19.40
N THR A 274 -0.64 -20.85 20.23
CA THR A 274 -0.12 -22.19 20.51
C THR A 274 -1.17 -23.03 21.24
N HIS A 275 -1.78 -22.49 22.28
CA HIS A 275 -2.86 -23.16 23.02
C HIS A 275 -4.07 -23.47 22.14
N THR A 276 -4.53 -22.49 21.36
CA THR A 276 -5.62 -22.67 20.40
C THR A 276 -5.33 -23.78 19.40
N TYR A 277 -4.10 -23.87 18.89
CA TYR A 277 -3.73 -24.91 17.94
C TYR A 277 -3.66 -26.29 18.58
N ILE A 278 -3.06 -26.41 19.75
CA ILE A 278 -2.96 -27.69 20.48
C ILE A 278 -4.37 -28.12 20.91
N GLY A 279 -5.22 -27.19 21.35
CA GLY A 279 -6.57 -27.46 21.85
C GLY A 279 -6.55 -28.17 23.20
N ASN A 280 -7.60 -28.92 23.51
CA ASN A 280 -7.74 -29.64 24.79
C ASN A 280 -7.98 -31.13 24.60
N ILE A 281 -7.90 -31.88 25.70
CA ILE A 281 -8.27 -33.30 25.79
C ILE A 281 -9.70 -33.33 26.29
N GLY A 282 -10.52 -34.13 25.61
CA GLY A 282 -11.90 -34.38 26.01
C GLY A 282 -12.43 -35.63 25.33
N HIS A 283 -13.62 -36.04 25.69
CA HIS A 283 -14.33 -37.11 25.03
C HIS A 283 -15.77 -36.70 24.72
N SER A 284 -16.18 -36.90 23.49
CA SER A 284 -17.56 -36.70 23.08
C SER A 284 -18.15 -38.03 22.56
N TYR A 285 -19.01 -38.60 23.31
CA TYR A 285 -19.72 -39.83 22.90
C TYR A 285 -20.56 -39.60 21.65
N GLN A 286 -21.14 -38.43 21.51
CA GLN A 286 -21.97 -38.06 20.36
C GLN A 286 -21.21 -38.08 19.03
N TYR A 287 -19.96 -37.64 19.02
CA TYR A 287 -19.15 -37.51 17.81
C TYR A 287 -17.99 -38.49 17.75
N ASN A 288 -17.87 -39.38 18.73
CA ASN A 288 -16.71 -40.28 18.88
C ASN A 288 -15.37 -39.60 18.73
N ARG A 289 -15.25 -38.40 19.31
CA ARG A 289 -14.09 -37.53 19.17
C ARG A 289 -13.36 -37.38 20.50
N THR A 290 -12.04 -37.63 20.50
CA THR A 290 -11.17 -37.53 21.67
C THR A 290 -10.19 -36.36 21.58
N ASP A 291 -10.15 -35.68 20.46
CA ASP A 291 -9.25 -34.54 20.21
C ASP A 291 -10.07 -33.31 19.87
N PHE A 292 -9.97 -32.29 20.71
CA PHE A 292 -10.77 -31.07 20.63
C PHE A 292 -9.89 -29.84 20.35
N TYR A 293 -10.21 -29.09 19.29
CA TYR A 293 -9.57 -27.85 18.89
C TYR A 293 -10.47 -27.04 17.96
N ALA A 294 -10.22 -25.74 17.86
CA ALA A 294 -10.92 -24.85 16.95
C ALA A 294 -10.48 -25.10 15.50
N ASN A 295 -11.32 -25.73 14.70
CA ASN A 295 -10.98 -26.19 13.34
C ASN A 295 -10.55 -25.05 12.42
N ILE A 296 -11.31 -23.94 12.40
CA ILE A 296 -11.03 -22.80 11.53
C ILE A 296 -9.72 -22.13 11.97
N ALA A 297 -9.54 -21.84 13.27
CA ALA A 297 -8.31 -21.29 13.80
C ALA A 297 -7.09 -22.16 13.45
N SER A 298 -7.22 -23.48 13.60
CA SER A 298 -6.16 -24.44 13.30
C SER A 298 -5.72 -24.44 11.84
N SER A 299 -6.54 -23.98 10.91
CA SER A 299 -6.15 -23.85 9.49
C SER A 299 -5.26 -22.62 9.22
N TYR A 300 -5.37 -21.56 10.03
CA TYR A 300 -4.59 -20.32 9.88
C TYR A 300 -3.26 -20.37 10.64
N ILE A 301 -3.22 -20.97 11.83
CA ILE A 301 -2.08 -20.89 12.75
C ILE A 301 -0.77 -21.39 12.13
N PRO A 302 -0.68 -22.47 11.35
CA PRO A 302 0.57 -22.87 10.73
C PRO A 302 1.22 -21.79 9.85
N SER A 303 0.43 -21.08 9.06
CA SER A 303 0.94 -19.97 8.24
C SER A 303 1.34 -18.75 9.06
N MET A 304 0.75 -18.56 10.25
CA MET A 304 1.17 -17.52 11.19
C MET A 304 2.54 -17.85 11.77
N PHE A 305 2.84 -19.12 12.07
CA PHE A 305 4.16 -19.59 12.53
C PHE A 305 5.22 -19.41 11.46
N GLU A 306 4.92 -19.64 10.20
CA GLU A 306 5.83 -19.34 9.07
C GLU A 306 6.29 -17.88 9.03
N LYS A 307 5.58 -16.96 9.70
CA LYS A 307 5.92 -15.54 9.79
C LYS A 307 6.68 -15.15 11.07
N PHE A 308 7.01 -16.12 11.94
CA PHE A 308 7.71 -15.83 13.19
C PHE A 308 9.10 -15.25 12.95
N ASN A 309 9.43 -14.24 13.72
CA ASN A 309 10.77 -13.71 13.89
C ASN A 309 11.46 -14.34 15.12
N SER A 310 12.71 -13.99 15.36
CA SER A 310 13.51 -14.54 16.47
C SER A 310 12.84 -14.34 17.83
N GLU A 311 12.24 -13.18 18.09
CA GLU A 311 11.57 -12.86 19.35
C GLU A 311 10.33 -13.75 19.57
N MET A 312 9.58 -14.03 18.50
CA MET A 312 8.43 -14.94 18.54
C MET A 312 8.86 -16.41 18.76
N ILE A 313 10.01 -16.81 18.18
CA ILE A 313 10.59 -18.13 18.38
C ILE A 313 11.00 -18.30 19.85
N GLU A 314 11.66 -17.32 20.44
CA GLU A 314 12.01 -17.31 21.87
C GLU A 314 10.77 -17.39 22.75
N ALA A 315 9.74 -16.63 22.44
CA ALA A 315 8.45 -16.68 23.15
C ALA A 315 7.78 -18.06 23.03
N PHE A 316 7.93 -18.74 21.89
CA PHE A 316 7.41 -20.10 21.71
C PHE A 316 8.16 -21.12 22.56
N ILE A 317 9.48 -21.05 22.62
CA ILE A 317 10.31 -21.88 23.50
C ILE A 317 9.94 -21.64 24.97
N GLU A 318 9.79 -20.37 25.38
CA GLU A 318 9.38 -20.00 26.73
C GLU A 318 7.98 -20.57 27.03
N THR A 319 7.04 -20.44 26.09
CA THR A 319 5.68 -20.99 26.22
C THR A 319 5.68 -22.50 26.47
N ILE A 320 6.50 -23.25 25.72
CA ILE A 320 6.62 -24.71 25.90
C ILE A 320 7.21 -25.02 27.28
N LYS A 321 8.23 -24.28 27.74
CA LYS A 321 8.92 -24.50 29.01
C LYS A 321 8.09 -24.14 30.23
N THR A 322 7.26 -23.12 30.13
CA THR A 322 6.59 -22.53 31.30
C THR A 322 5.11 -22.86 31.42
N SER A 323 4.45 -23.24 30.32
CA SER A 323 3.01 -23.50 30.34
C SER A 323 2.71 -24.90 30.87
N GLU A 324 2.24 -24.99 32.11
CA GLU A 324 1.80 -26.26 32.74
C GLU A 324 0.66 -26.93 31.93
N ALA A 325 -0.20 -26.16 31.27
CA ALA A 325 -1.25 -26.69 30.43
C ALA A 325 -0.67 -27.41 29.20
N ILE A 326 0.31 -26.82 28.51
CA ILE A 326 0.99 -27.45 27.37
C ILE A 326 1.73 -28.72 27.83
N LYS A 327 2.48 -28.65 28.91
CA LYS A 327 3.20 -29.81 29.46
C LYS A 327 2.28 -31.02 29.72
N ARG A 328 1.09 -30.77 30.28
CA ARG A 328 0.07 -31.81 30.52
C ARG A 328 -0.52 -32.36 29.21
N LEU A 329 -0.78 -31.47 28.23
CA LEU A 329 -1.41 -31.86 26.97
C LEU A 329 -0.48 -32.71 26.09
N VAL A 330 0.80 -32.35 26.01
CA VAL A 330 1.77 -33.03 25.12
C VAL A 330 2.16 -34.44 25.55
N ILE A 331 1.75 -34.90 26.73
CA ILE A 331 1.81 -36.31 27.12
C ILE A 331 0.92 -37.16 26.19
N THR A 332 -0.14 -36.56 25.62
CA THR A 332 -1.00 -37.22 24.65
C THR A 332 -0.40 -37.18 23.25
N PRO A 333 -0.19 -38.30 22.56
CA PRO A 333 0.51 -38.34 21.27
C PRO A 333 -0.08 -37.44 20.19
N SER A 334 -1.42 -37.29 20.11
CA SER A 334 -2.07 -36.40 19.16
C SER A 334 -1.70 -34.92 19.40
N LYS A 335 -1.59 -34.51 20.67
CA LYS A 335 -1.24 -33.16 21.09
C LYS A 335 0.24 -32.85 20.87
N LEU A 336 1.11 -33.81 21.18
CA LEU A 336 2.52 -33.72 20.89
C LEU A 336 2.78 -33.56 19.38
N ARG A 337 2.10 -34.35 18.56
CA ARG A 337 2.18 -34.20 17.09
C ARG A 337 1.74 -32.81 16.62
N ARG A 338 0.68 -32.22 17.22
CA ARG A 338 0.28 -30.87 16.88
C ARG A 338 1.33 -29.84 17.28
N LEU A 339 1.92 -29.96 18.46
CA LEU A 339 3.01 -29.06 18.87
C LEU A 339 4.23 -29.21 17.93
N ARG A 340 4.62 -30.44 17.58
CA ARG A 340 5.70 -30.71 16.61
C ARG A 340 5.41 -30.08 15.25
N ASN A 341 4.18 -30.14 14.75
CA ASN A 341 3.80 -29.49 13.50
C ASN A 341 4.04 -27.97 13.51
N LEU A 342 3.85 -27.28 14.64
CA LEU A 342 4.18 -25.87 14.76
C LEU A 342 5.70 -25.64 14.73
N ALA A 343 6.48 -26.46 15.43
CA ALA A 343 7.95 -26.37 15.42
C ALA A 343 8.53 -26.60 14.02
N LEU A 344 8.00 -27.54 13.26
CA LEU A 344 8.37 -27.78 11.87
C LEU A 344 8.13 -26.56 10.95
N LYS A 345 7.18 -25.69 11.26
CA LYS A 345 6.91 -24.47 10.48
C LYS A 345 7.96 -23.38 10.62
N ILE A 346 8.82 -23.50 11.62
CA ILE A 346 9.90 -22.54 11.91
C ILE A 346 11.28 -23.19 11.87
N GLU A 347 11.38 -24.45 11.43
CA GLU A 347 12.62 -25.21 11.43
C GLU A 347 13.74 -24.53 10.63
N ASP A 348 13.42 -23.99 9.47
CA ASP A 348 14.33 -23.27 8.58
C ASP A 348 14.89 -21.95 9.17
N LYS A 349 14.27 -21.47 10.25
CA LYS A 349 14.65 -20.24 10.96
C LYS A 349 15.49 -20.48 12.20
N LEU A 350 15.65 -21.76 12.59
CA LEU A 350 16.45 -22.11 13.76
C LEU A 350 17.94 -21.97 13.46
N THR A 351 18.66 -21.32 14.36
CA THR A 351 20.11 -21.06 14.25
C THR A 351 20.99 -22.16 14.90
N ASN A 352 20.34 -23.22 15.42
CA ASN A 352 20.97 -24.29 16.20
C ASN A 352 21.70 -23.79 17.45
N SER A 353 21.21 -22.70 18.04
CA SER A 353 21.69 -22.22 19.33
C SER A 353 21.31 -23.19 20.47
N SER A 354 22.02 -23.12 21.58
CA SER A 354 21.70 -23.96 22.76
C SER A 354 20.30 -23.69 23.31
N HIS A 355 19.75 -22.49 23.08
CA HIS A 355 18.37 -22.13 23.48
C HIS A 355 17.32 -22.86 22.65
N GLU A 356 17.63 -23.18 21.39
CA GLU A 356 16.73 -23.84 20.43
C GLU A 356 16.74 -25.37 20.51
N ASN A 357 17.66 -25.96 21.30
CA ASN A 357 17.80 -27.41 21.45
C ASN A 357 16.46 -28.10 21.80
N LEU A 358 15.58 -27.43 22.55
CA LEU A 358 14.26 -27.95 22.87
C LEU A 358 13.40 -28.15 21.62
N LEU A 359 13.44 -27.21 20.66
CA LEU A 359 12.71 -27.32 19.41
C LEU A 359 13.31 -28.39 18.49
N VAL A 360 14.66 -28.48 18.44
CA VAL A 360 15.36 -29.49 17.67
C VAL A 360 15.00 -30.90 18.17
N THR A 361 14.91 -31.09 19.50
CA THR A 361 14.46 -32.38 20.08
C THR A 361 12.98 -32.66 19.86
N LEU A 362 12.14 -31.62 19.83
CA LEU A 362 10.71 -31.74 19.53
C LEU A 362 10.47 -32.17 18.07
N ILE A 363 11.21 -31.60 17.15
CA ILE A 363 11.10 -31.88 15.70
C ILE A 363 11.50 -33.31 15.37
N ASP A 364 12.57 -33.81 16.00
CA ASP A 364 13.07 -35.18 15.79
C ASP A 364 12.19 -36.22 16.51
N GLU A 365 11.43 -37.01 15.75
CA GLU A 365 10.57 -38.06 16.31
C GLU A 365 11.31 -39.09 17.11
N ALA A 366 12.59 -39.38 16.77
CA ALA A 366 13.42 -40.32 17.49
C ALA A 366 13.80 -39.83 18.90
N LYS A 367 13.74 -38.51 19.14
CA LYS A 367 14.07 -37.86 20.41
C LYS A 367 12.85 -37.50 21.28
N GLU A 368 11.68 -38.06 20.97
CA GLU A 368 10.45 -37.79 21.72
C GLU A 368 10.57 -37.97 23.22
N LYS A 369 11.27 -39.06 23.67
CA LYS A 369 11.51 -39.32 25.08
C LYS A 369 12.40 -38.26 25.74
N GLU A 370 13.40 -37.80 25.02
CA GLU A 370 14.33 -36.74 25.45
C GLU A 370 13.54 -35.40 25.62
N PHE A 371 12.73 -35.07 24.64
CA PHE A 371 11.87 -33.90 24.72
C PHE A 371 10.96 -33.93 25.94
N LEU A 372 10.22 -35.02 26.14
CA LEU A 372 9.32 -35.17 27.28
C LEU A 372 10.06 -35.16 28.65
N GLN A 373 11.30 -35.60 28.71
CA GLN A 373 12.14 -35.49 29.90
C GLN A 373 12.59 -34.06 30.18
N ALA A 374 12.89 -33.29 29.13
CA ALA A 374 13.29 -31.90 29.25
C ALA A 374 12.15 -30.96 29.71
N LEU A 375 10.89 -31.42 29.66
CA LEU A 375 9.72 -30.67 30.13
C LEU A 375 9.36 -30.90 31.60
N LYS A 376 9.94 -31.90 32.23
CA LYS A 376 9.71 -32.21 33.66
C LYS A 376 10.50 -31.24 34.55
#